data_7a35d339181ea8442fe027875d9cab15
#
_entry.id   7a35d339181ea8442fe027875d9cab15
#
_cell.length_a   1.000
_cell.length_b   1.000
_cell.length_c   1.000
_cell.angle_alpha   90.00
_cell.angle_beta   90.00
_cell.angle_gamma   90.00
#
_symmetry.space_group_name_H-M   'P 1'
#
loop_
_entity.id
_entity.type
_entity.pdbx_description
1 polymer ?
#
loop_
_entity_poly.entity_id
_entity_poly.type
_entity_poly.pdbx_seq_one_letter_code
_entity_poly.pdbx_strand_id
1 'polypeptide(L)'
;MGLAQPLNPSVDRNSENPMNSVVLLEFLRSHRLAVQASVSSASRPQAAVIGIAVSDRFEIVFDTLETTRKAQNLRHNSNIALVIGGLTAGDERTVQFEGEADEPSGSELERLKMVYYSAYPDGPSRVNWPGLTYVRVRPIWVRYSDYNANPPQIVEYRGEELV
;
A
#
# COMPACT_ATOMS: atom_id res chain seq x y z
N MET A 1 -49.24 -12.99 -22.82
CA MET A 1 -48.94 -12.60 -21.44
C MET A 1 -47.68 -13.31 -21.01
N GLY A 2 -46.56 -12.67 -21.16
CA GLY A 2 -45.27 -13.19 -20.75
C GLY A 2 -44.90 -12.65 -19.36
N LEU A 3 -44.73 -13.55 -18.41
CA LEU A 3 -44.29 -13.23 -17.06
C LEU A 3 -42.83 -12.84 -17.09
N ALA A 4 -42.53 -11.62 -16.71
CA ALA A 4 -41.17 -11.15 -16.50
C ALA A 4 -40.56 -11.94 -15.33
N GLN A 5 -39.42 -12.57 -15.55
CA GLN A 5 -38.60 -13.16 -14.48
C GLN A 5 -37.99 -12.05 -13.64
N PRO A 6 -37.93 -12.19 -12.31
CA PRO A 6 -37.27 -11.23 -11.45
C PRO A 6 -35.74 -11.28 -11.69
N LEU A 7 -35.14 -10.11 -11.80
CA LEU A 7 -33.70 -9.91 -11.84
C LEU A 7 -33.06 -10.53 -10.60
N ASN A 8 -32.10 -11.40 -10.82
CA ASN A 8 -31.31 -12.06 -9.78
C ASN A 8 -30.53 -11.02 -8.95
N PRO A 9 -30.53 -11.11 -7.60
CA PRO A 9 -29.81 -10.16 -6.78
C PRO A 9 -28.28 -10.28 -7.04
N SER A 10 -27.65 -9.15 -7.00
CA SER A 10 -26.23 -8.90 -7.15
C SER A 10 -25.34 -10.08 -6.73
N VAL A 11 -24.80 -10.79 -7.70
CA VAL A 11 -23.66 -11.70 -7.50
C VAL A 11 -22.50 -10.79 -7.10
N ASP A 12 -21.98 -11.01 -5.91
CA ASP A 12 -20.80 -10.33 -5.39
C ASP A 12 -19.61 -10.69 -6.29
N ARG A 13 -19.27 -9.80 -7.21
CA ARG A 13 -18.19 -10.03 -8.20
C ARG A 13 -16.81 -10.22 -7.56
N ASN A 14 -16.70 -9.94 -6.27
CA ASN A 14 -15.46 -10.13 -5.50
C ASN A 14 -15.23 -11.58 -5.07
N SER A 15 -16.25 -12.44 -5.05
CA SER A 15 -16.11 -13.83 -4.59
C SER A 15 -15.60 -14.80 -5.65
N GLU A 16 -15.65 -14.43 -6.93
CA GLU A 16 -15.22 -15.30 -8.05
C GLU A 16 -13.80 -14.99 -8.58
N ASN A 17 -13.18 -13.89 -8.13
CA ASN A 17 -11.81 -13.56 -8.51
C ASN A 17 -10.84 -14.20 -7.50
N PRO A 18 -9.90 -15.08 -7.94
CA PRO A 18 -8.90 -15.67 -7.05
C PRO A 18 -8.03 -14.61 -6.34
N MET A 19 -7.90 -13.40 -6.89
CA MET A 19 -7.28 -12.24 -6.26
C MET A 19 -8.37 -11.27 -5.77
N ASN A 20 -9.00 -11.58 -4.64
CA ASN A 20 -9.91 -10.68 -3.93
C ASN A 20 -9.14 -9.78 -2.96
N SER A 21 -9.83 -8.83 -2.32
CA SER A 21 -9.22 -7.87 -1.39
C SER A 21 -8.52 -8.54 -0.19
N VAL A 22 -9.02 -9.68 0.29
CA VAL A 22 -8.41 -10.43 1.40
C VAL A 22 -7.04 -10.99 0.97
N VAL A 23 -6.99 -11.66 -0.18
CA VAL A 23 -5.75 -12.23 -0.75
C VAL A 23 -4.75 -11.12 -1.08
N LEU A 24 -5.23 -9.97 -1.60
CA LEU A 24 -4.38 -8.80 -1.83
C LEU A 24 -3.77 -8.28 -0.52
N LEU A 25 -4.57 -8.18 0.56
CA LEU A 25 -4.06 -7.72 1.85
C LEU A 25 -3.01 -8.67 2.42
N GLU A 26 -3.24 -9.98 2.31
CA GLU A 26 -2.27 -11.00 2.72
C GLU A 26 -0.97 -10.91 1.90
N PHE A 27 -1.08 -10.71 0.58
CA PHE A 27 0.09 -10.51 -0.28
C PHE A 27 0.88 -9.27 0.16
N LEU A 28 0.23 -8.13 0.35
CA LEU A 28 0.90 -6.91 0.80
C LEU A 28 1.60 -7.10 2.15
N ARG A 29 0.96 -7.77 3.11
CA ARG A 29 1.50 -8.03 4.46
C ARG A 29 2.65 -9.03 4.47
N SER A 30 2.72 -9.92 3.48
CA SER A 30 3.83 -10.86 3.34
C SER A 30 5.14 -10.18 2.91
N HIS A 31 5.07 -8.93 2.44
CA HIS A 31 6.22 -8.15 1.99
C HIS A 31 6.55 -7.04 3.00
N ARG A 32 7.79 -7.05 3.48
CA ARG A 32 8.29 -6.05 4.45
C ARG A 32 8.98 -4.86 3.80
N LEU A 33 9.31 -4.98 2.52
CA LEU A 33 10.03 -3.95 1.76
C LEU A 33 9.21 -3.53 0.55
N ALA A 34 9.32 -2.25 0.22
CA ALA A 34 8.77 -1.67 -0.99
C ALA A 34 9.79 -0.70 -1.60
N VAL A 35 9.72 -0.51 -2.90
CA VAL A 35 10.33 0.65 -3.56
C VAL A 35 9.30 1.76 -3.58
N GLN A 36 9.57 2.88 -2.91
CA GLN A 36 8.73 4.07 -2.99
C GLN A 36 9.31 5.07 -4.00
N ALA A 37 8.44 5.77 -4.70
CA ALA A 37 8.77 6.89 -5.57
C ALA A 37 8.03 8.14 -5.13
N SER A 38 8.75 9.24 -5.01
CA SER A 38 8.24 10.58 -4.70
C SER A 38 8.87 11.61 -5.65
N VAL A 39 8.32 12.81 -5.69
CA VAL A 39 8.74 13.86 -6.62
C VAL A 39 9.31 15.05 -5.85
N SER A 40 10.50 15.48 -6.21
CA SER A 40 11.12 16.68 -5.64
C SER A 40 10.42 17.96 -6.07
N SER A 41 10.68 19.08 -5.38
CA SER A 41 10.18 20.40 -5.75
C SER A 41 10.58 20.85 -7.17
N ALA A 42 11.65 20.26 -7.73
CA ALA A 42 12.07 20.47 -9.12
C ALA A 42 11.45 19.44 -10.09
N SER A 43 10.36 18.77 -9.71
CA SER A 43 9.64 17.78 -10.51
C SER A 43 10.52 16.57 -10.94
N ARG A 44 11.55 16.25 -10.16
CA ARG A 44 12.42 15.08 -10.43
C ARG A 44 11.92 13.89 -9.62
N PRO A 45 11.65 12.74 -10.27
CA PRO A 45 11.28 11.52 -9.56
C PRO A 45 12.48 10.98 -8.77
N GLN A 46 12.21 10.50 -7.57
CA GLN A 46 13.21 9.91 -6.67
C GLN A 46 12.64 8.63 -6.07
N ALA A 47 13.42 7.56 -6.08
CA ALA A 47 13.02 6.27 -5.55
C ALA A 47 13.96 5.80 -4.43
N ALA A 48 13.42 5.05 -3.47
CA ALA A 48 14.19 4.42 -2.41
C ALA A 48 13.48 3.16 -1.90
N VAL A 49 14.25 2.19 -1.44
CA VAL A 49 13.70 1.04 -0.71
C VAL A 49 13.35 1.50 0.70
N ILE A 50 12.16 1.11 1.17
CA ILE A 50 11.65 1.39 2.52
C ILE A 50 11.09 0.12 3.15
N GLY A 51 11.12 0.06 4.49
CA GLY A 51 10.37 -0.92 5.26
C GLY A 51 8.92 -0.48 5.40
N ILE A 52 7.97 -1.37 5.16
CA ILE A 52 6.54 -1.08 5.21
C ILE A 52 5.79 -2.00 6.16
N ALA A 53 4.67 -1.51 6.69
CA ALA A 53 3.60 -2.32 7.27
C ALA A 53 2.26 -1.90 6.66
N VAL A 54 1.25 -2.79 6.72
CA VAL A 54 -0.04 -2.58 6.05
C VAL A 54 -1.18 -2.76 7.03
N SER A 55 -2.04 -1.76 7.16
CA SER A 55 -3.23 -1.79 8.02
C SER A 55 -4.37 -2.60 7.39
N ASP A 56 -5.41 -2.91 8.19
CA ASP A 56 -6.65 -3.54 7.68
C ASP A 56 -7.42 -2.65 6.69
N ARG A 57 -7.07 -1.36 6.62
CA ARG A 57 -7.63 -0.39 5.68
C ARG A 57 -6.76 -0.20 4.44
N PHE A 58 -5.85 -1.13 4.15
CA PHE A 58 -4.89 -1.03 3.05
C PHE A 58 -3.98 0.22 3.11
N GLU A 59 -3.92 0.88 4.25
CA GLU A 59 -2.96 1.97 4.44
C GLU A 59 -1.56 1.37 4.59
N ILE A 60 -0.60 1.90 3.85
CA ILE A 60 0.81 1.57 4.05
C ILE A 60 1.40 2.56 5.04
N VAL A 61 2.14 2.06 6.01
CA VAL A 61 2.85 2.88 6.99
C VAL A 61 4.34 2.56 6.98
N PHE A 62 5.17 3.60 7.06
CA PHE A 62 6.62 3.49 7.21
C PHE A 62 7.15 4.60 8.09
N ASP A 63 8.30 4.36 8.73
CA ASP A 63 9.04 5.39 9.44
C ASP A 63 10.13 6.01 8.57
N THR A 64 10.50 7.23 8.86
CA THR A 64 11.61 7.93 8.23
C THR A 64 12.08 9.10 9.08
N LEU A 65 13.25 9.65 8.79
CA LEU A 65 13.67 10.91 9.38
C LEU A 65 13.14 12.09 8.53
N GLU A 66 12.69 13.14 9.20
CA GLU A 66 12.17 14.36 8.56
C GLU A 66 13.18 15.04 7.62
N THR A 67 14.48 14.79 7.82
CA THR A 67 15.57 15.33 7.02
C THR A 67 15.78 14.58 5.70
N THR A 68 15.12 13.43 5.51
CA THR A 68 15.27 12.65 4.26
C THR A 68 14.58 13.33 3.08
N ARG A 69 15.10 13.09 1.87
CA ARG A 69 14.51 13.61 0.64
C ARG A 69 13.06 13.19 0.48
N LYS A 70 12.72 11.94 0.77
CA LYS A 70 11.35 11.44 0.65
C LYS A 70 10.39 12.16 1.60
N ALA A 71 10.79 12.42 2.84
CA ALA A 71 9.96 13.17 3.78
C ALA A 71 9.70 14.61 3.28
N GLN A 72 10.75 15.29 2.82
CA GLN A 72 10.63 16.64 2.26
C GLN A 72 9.80 16.67 0.98
N ASN A 73 9.99 15.70 0.09
CA ASN A 73 9.20 15.56 -1.14
C ASN A 73 7.71 15.40 -0.82
N LEU A 74 7.37 14.49 0.10
CA LEU A 74 5.97 14.16 0.44
C LEU A 74 5.27 15.30 1.18
N ARG A 75 5.99 16.12 1.93
CA ARG A 75 5.47 17.38 2.51
C ARG A 75 5.16 18.42 1.44
N HIS A 76 5.91 18.42 0.33
CA HIS A 76 5.70 19.31 -0.80
C HIS A 76 4.64 18.78 -1.78
N ASN A 77 4.66 17.49 -2.07
CA ASN A 77 3.73 16.80 -2.96
C ASN A 77 3.39 15.43 -2.35
N SER A 78 2.17 15.28 -1.86
CA SER A 78 1.70 14.08 -1.17
C SER A 78 1.52 12.85 -2.06
N ASN A 79 1.59 13.00 -3.38
CA ASN A 79 1.49 11.86 -4.30
C ASN A 79 2.72 10.96 -4.17
N ILE A 80 2.46 9.68 -4.00
CA ILE A 80 3.47 8.63 -3.84
C ILE A 80 3.08 7.40 -4.64
N ALA A 81 4.07 6.74 -5.22
CA ALA A 81 3.89 5.42 -5.80
C ALA A 81 4.81 4.40 -5.11
N LEU A 82 4.33 3.17 -4.99
CA LEU A 82 5.12 2.07 -4.45
C LEU A 82 5.05 0.85 -5.38
N VAL A 83 6.15 0.10 -5.40
CA VAL A 83 6.20 -1.25 -5.96
C VAL A 83 6.51 -2.21 -4.83
N ILE A 84 5.68 -3.25 -4.70
CA ILE A 84 5.77 -4.27 -3.65
C ILE A 84 5.83 -5.63 -4.32
N GLY A 85 6.75 -6.50 -3.90
CA GLY A 85 7.02 -7.78 -4.56
C GLY A 85 7.91 -7.66 -5.80
N GLY A 86 8.08 -8.77 -6.54
CA GLY A 86 8.86 -8.82 -7.77
C GLY A 86 10.39 -8.72 -7.59
N LEU A 87 10.89 -8.73 -6.35
CA LEU A 87 12.32 -8.64 -6.04
C LEU A 87 12.96 -10.00 -5.75
N THR A 88 12.18 -11.06 -5.76
CA THR A 88 12.63 -12.44 -5.53
C THR A 88 12.69 -13.17 -6.86
N ALA A 89 13.82 -13.75 -7.20
CA ALA A 89 13.98 -14.52 -8.43
C ALA A 89 12.96 -15.68 -8.47
N GLY A 90 12.22 -15.79 -9.58
CA GLY A 90 11.18 -16.80 -9.78
C GLY A 90 9.81 -16.44 -9.18
N ASP A 91 9.67 -15.33 -8.46
CA ASP A 91 8.38 -14.77 -8.05
C ASP A 91 8.12 -13.47 -8.80
N GLU A 92 7.32 -13.55 -9.86
CA GLU A 92 6.98 -12.42 -10.73
C GLU A 92 5.63 -11.78 -10.34
N ARG A 93 5.22 -11.94 -9.07
CA ARG A 93 4.04 -11.27 -8.52
C ARG A 93 4.44 -9.90 -7.99
N THR A 94 3.69 -8.89 -8.40
CA THR A 94 3.95 -7.50 -8.00
C THR A 94 2.66 -6.76 -7.68
N VAL A 95 2.77 -5.77 -6.80
CA VAL A 95 1.76 -4.74 -6.63
C VAL A 95 2.36 -3.39 -6.98
N GLN A 96 1.69 -2.68 -7.90
CA GLN A 96 1.83 -1.23 -8.07
C GLN A 96 0.78 -0.55 -7.21
N PHE A 97 1.20 0.41 -6.42
CA PHE A 97 0.35 1.10 -5.46
C PHE A 97 0.54 2.61 -5.63
N GLU A 98 -0.50 3.31 -6.04
CA GLU A 98 -0.53 4.76 -6.04
C GLU A 98 -1.33 5.25 -4.85
N GLY A 99 -0.83 6.26 -4.15
CA GLY A 99 -1.47 6.74 -2.95
C GLY A 99 -1.18 8.19 -2.63
N GLU A 100 -1.84 8.66 -1.60
CA GLU A 100 -1.64 9.96 -1.00
C GLU A 100 -1.04 9.79 0.40
N ALA A 101 0.11 10.44 0.60
CA ALA A 101 0.87 10.38 1.84
C ALA A 101 0.51 11.53 2.79
N ASP A 102 0.46 11.23 4.08
CA ASP A 102 0.41 12.22 5.16
C ASP A 102 1.22 11.78 6.37
N GLU A 103 1.47 12.70 7.29
CA GLU A 103 2.04 12.42 8.60
C GLU A 103 0.90 12.43 9.64
N PRO A 104 0.41 11.28 10.08
CA PRO A 104 -0.70 11.20 11.04
C PRO A 104 -0.30 11.74 12.41
N SER A 105 -1.29 12.18 13.17
CA SER A 105 -1.12 12.65 14.54
C SER A 105 -2.18 12.07 15.48
N GLY A 106 -2.00 12.27 16.81
CA GLY A 106 -2.97 11.84 17.80
C GLY A 106 -3.26 10.34 17.76
N SER A 107 -4.52 9.96 17.89
CA SER A 107 -4.96 8.57 17.96
C SER A 107 -4.66 7.78 16.66
N GLU A 108 -4.69 8.43 15.50
CA GLU A 108 -4.34 7.79 14.23
C GLU A 108 -2.85 7.44 14.16
N LEU A 109 -1.97 8.30 14.67
CA LEU A 109 -0.55 7.99 14.79
C LEU A 109 -0.34 6.78 15.70
N GLU A 110 -0.97 6.74 16.88
CA GLU A 110 -0.81 5.62 17.80
C GLU A 110 -1.35 4.31 17.21
N ARG A 111 -2.48 4.33 16.53
CA ARG A 111 -3.00 3.17 15.81
C ARG A 111 -2.01 2.64 14.76
N LEU A 112 -1.44 3.53 13.96
CA LEU A 112 -0.52 3.15 12.89
C LEU A 112 0.86 2.72 13.40
N LYS A 113 1.32 3.27 14.52
CA LYS A 113 2.50 2.75 15.22
C LYS A 113 2.31 1.29 15.63
N MET A 114 1.14 0.91 16.15
CA MET A 114 0.87 -0.48 16.50
C MET A 114 0.91 -1.40 15.28
N VAL A 115 0.37 -0.95 14.12
CA VAL A 115 0.49 -1.68 12.85
C VAL A 115 1.96 -1.82 12.45
N TYR A 116 2.74 -0.73 12.53
CA TYR A 116 4.15 -0.75 12.17
C TYR A 116 4.98 -1.64 13.10
N TYR A 117 4.76 -1.58 14.41
CA TYR A 117 5.49 -2.37 15.40
C TYR A 117 5.17 -3.86 15.32
N SER A 118 3.99 -4.26 14.86
CA SER A 118 3.68 -5.67 14.62
C SER A 118 4.54 -6.26 13.50
N ALA A 119 4.89 -5.47 12.49
CA ALA A 119 5.82 -5.86 11.44
C ALA A 119 7.29 -5.64 11.83
N TYR A 120 7.57 -4.60 12.64
CA TYR A 120 8.92 -4.20 13.09
C TYR A 120 8.97 -4.11 14.62
N PRO A 121 9.18 -5.23 15.33
CA PRO A 121 9.20 -5.25 16.82
C PRO A 121 10.29 -4.37 17.44
N ASP A 122 11.34 -4.03 16.68
CA ASP A 122 12.39 -3.10 17.07
C ASP A 122 11.99 -1.61 16.90
N GLY A 123 10.85 -1.33 16.29
CA GLY A 123 10.32 0.03 16.06
C GLY A 123 10.28 0.89 17.31
N PRO A 124 9.78 0.37 18.47
CA PRO A 124 9.76 1.16 19.70
C PRO A 124 11.13 1.66 20.18
N SER A 125 12.22 0.96 19.85
CA SER A 125 13.58 1.38 20.23
C SER A 125 14.04 2.67 19.53
N ARG A 126 13.39 3.02 18.40
CA ARG A 126 13.71 4.20 17.60
C ARG A 126 12.84 5.42 17.91
N VAL A 127 11.82 5.27 18.76
CA VAL A 127 10.83 6.33 19.01
C VAL A 127 11.45 7.67 19.45
N ASN A 128 12.61 7.62 20.11
CA ASN A 128 13.33 8.79 20.59
C ASN A 128 14.40 9.32 19.61
N TRP A 129 14.49 8.76 18.39
CA TRP A 129 15.43 9.29 17.41
C TRP A 129 15.01 10.70 16.98
N PRO A 130 15.92 11.68 17.01
CA PRO A 130 15.59 13.05 16.60
C PRO A 130 15.07 13.08 15.16
N GLY A 131 13.90 13.72 14.99
CA GLY A 131 13.28 13.88 13.69
C GLY A 131 12.65 12.61 13.11
N LEU A 132 12.44 11.56 13.91
CA LEU A 132 11.69 10.39 13.46
C LEU A 132 10.24 10.78 13.23
N THR A 133 9.71 10.45 12.04
CA THR A 133 8.31 10.63 11.69
C THR A 133 7.74 9.36 11.07
N TYR A 134 6.42 9.21 11.13
CA TYR A 134 5.68 8.13 10.49
C TYR A 134 4.85 8.70 9.36
N VAL A 135 4.92 8.02 8.22
CA VAL A 135 4.15 8.38 7.03
C VAL A 135 3.09 7.31 6.81
N ARG A 136 1.85 7.75 6.62
CA ARG A 136 0.74 6.93 6.14
C ARG A 136 0.56 7.19 4.65
N VAL A 137 0.28 6.11 3.89
CA VAL A 137 -0.13 6.20 2.49
C VAL A 137 -1.50 5.58 2.36
N ARG A 138 -2.50 6.38 1.96
CA ARG A 138 -3.84 5.91 1.64
C ARG A 138 -3.89 5.48 0.17
N PRO A 139 -4.52 4.34 -0.16
CA PRO A 139 -4.63 3.87 -1.54
C PRO A 139 -5.51 4.80 -2.38
N ILE A 140 -5.05 5.11 -3.59
CA ILE A 140 -5.84 5.73 -4.66
C ILE A 140 -6.11 4.70 -5.75
N TRP A 141 -5.08 3.97 -6.16
CA TRP A 141 -5.15 2.92 -7.15
C TRP A 141 -4.12 1.83 -6.83
N VAL A 142 -4.53 0.58 -6.98
CA VAL A 142 -3.70 -0.60 -6.70
C VAL A 142 -3.86 -1.60 -7.83
N ARG A 143 -2.75 -2.07 -8.38
CA ARG A 143 -2.71 -3.12 -9.41
C ARG A 143 -1.86 -4.28 -8.94
N TYR A 144 -2.48 -5.43 -8.80
CA TYR A 144 -1.79 -6.71 -8.66
C TYR A 144 -1.51 -7.31 -10.04
N SER A 145 -0.32 -7.87 -10.24
CA SER A 145 0.07 -8.59 -11.44
C SER A 145 0.79 -9.88 -11.05
N ASP A 146 0.38 -11.00 -11.64
CA ASP A 146 1.04 -12.30 -11.51
C ASP A 146 1.39 -12.83 -12.89
N TYR A 147 2.66 -12.73 -13.24
CA TYR A 147 3.19 -13.24 -14.50
C TYR A 147 3.68 -14.68 -14.40
N ASN A 148 3.63 -15.33 -13.22
CA ASN A 148 3.83 -16.76 -13.06
C ASN A 148 2.58 -17.54 -13.52
N ALA A 149 1.40 -16.90 -13.53
CA ALA A 149 0.16 -17.49 -14.04
C ALA A 149 0.13 -17.51 -15.59
N ASN A 150 -0.57 -18.49 -16.17
CA ASN A 150 -0.77 -18.57 -17.61
C ASN A 150 -2.26 -18.78 -17.93
N PRO A 151 -2.98 -17.80 -18.49
CA PRO A 151 -2.50 -16.45 -18.81
C PRO A 151 -2.15 -15.62 -17.57
N PRO A 152 -1.35 -14.54 -17.71
CA PRO A 152 -1.05 -13.65 -16.60
C PRO A 152 -2.32 -13.12 -15.92
N GLN A 153 -2.32 -13.12 -14.58
CA GLN A 153 -3.43 -12.57 -13.80
C GLN A 153 -3.13 -11.10 -13.48
N ILE A 154 -4.05 -10.21 -13.85
CA ILE A 154 -3.95 -8.78 -13.54
C ILE A 154 -5.28 -8.32 -12.97
N VAL A 155 -5.23 -7.67 -11.79
CA VAL A 155 -6.41 -7.15 -11.11
C VAL A 155 -6.12 -5.73 -10.63
N GLU A 156 -7.05 -4.82 -10.85
CA GLU A 156 -6.96 -3.43 -10.43
C GLU A 156 -8.09 -3.09 -9.46
N TYR A 157 -7.76 -2.25 -8.48
CA TYR A 157 -8.68 -1.72 -7.50
C TYR A 157 -8.53 -0.21 -7.42
N ARG A 158 -9.64 0.49 -7.25
CA ARG A 158 -9.63 1.87 -6.77
C ARG A 158 -9.57 1.87 -5.24
N GLY A 159 -8.99 2.90 -4.65
CA GLY A 159 -8.86 2.97 -3.20
C GLY A 159 -10.18 2.81 -2.45
N GLU A 160 -11.27 3.37 -2.97
CA GLU A 160 -12.63 3.28 -2.44
C GLU A 160 -13.22 1.85 -2.42
N GLU A 161 -12.67 0.94 -3.23
CA GLU A 161 -13.08 -0.48 -3.29
C GLU A 161 -12.37 -1.33 -2.24
N LEU A 162 -11.34 -0.79 -1.59
CA LEU A 162 -10.49 -1.47 -0.62
C LEU A 162 -10.79 -1.11 0.85
N VAL A 163 -11.55 -0.04 1.08
CA VAL A 163 -11.80 0.54 2.42
C VAL A 163 -13.24 0.34 2.85
#